data_8ced7aa881303fd0f495e3609c88170e
#
_entry.id   8ced7aa881303fd0f495e3609c88170e
#
_cell.length_a   1.000
_cell.length_b   1.000
_cell.length_c   1.000
_cell.angle_alpha   90.00
_cell.angle_beta   90.00
_cell.angle_gamma   90.00
#
_symmetry.space_group_name_H-M   'P 1'
#
loop_
_entity.id
_entity.type
_entity.pdbx_description
1 polymer ?
#
loop_
_entity_poly.entity_id
_entity_poly.type
_entity_poly.pdbx_seq_one_letter_code
_entity_poly.pdbx_strand_id
1 'polypeptide(L)'
;RIDVKSALDMFEAVKSHMEESDIIIKTAAVGDFRPETQAQDKIKKTGEDVMTVRLVKNPDILQYVGSHKRPGQVVCGFSMETRDLIENSGKKLRAKHADMIVANSLTEQGAGFGVDTNVATLLTEQGAEQLPMMSKEDLADVILDRLLSL
;
A
#
# COMPACT_ATOMS: atom_id res chain seq x y z
N ARG A 1 -6.68 6.25 -16.67
CA ARG A 1 -7.03 5.10 -15.80
C ARG A 1 -6.54 3.83 -16.47
N ILE A 2 -5.90 2.93 -15.70
CA ILE A 2 -5.42 1.63 -16.14
C ILE A 2 -6.11 0.58 -15.27
N ASP A 3 -6.88 -0.30 -15.90
CA ASP A 3 -7.58 -1.38 -15.21
C ASP A 3 -6.67 -2.62 -15.12
N VAL A 4 -6.47 -3.14 -13.92
CA VAL A 4 -5.62 -4.28 -13.62
C VAL A 4 -6.41 -5.37 -12.90
N LYS A 5 -6.06 -6.65 -13.09
CA LYS A 5 -6.76 -7.80 -12.50
C LYS A 5 -5.94 -8.53 -11.44
N SER A 6 -4.63 -8.49 -11.56
CA SER A 6 -3.72 -9.20 -10.65
C SER A 6 -2.67 -8.27 -10.04
N ALA A 7 -1.99 -8.76 -9.00
CA ALA A 7 -0.85 -8.07 -8.41
C ALA A 7 0.31 -7.87 -9.41
N LEU A 8 0.48 -8.81 -10.35
CA LEU A 8 1.47 -8.69 -11.41
C LEU A 8 1.10 -7.61 -12.42
N ASP A 9 -0.17 -7.54 -12.85
CA ASP A 9 -0.63 -6.49 -13.76
C ASP A 9 -0.43 -5.11 -13.12
N MET A 10 -0.75 -4.97 -11.84
CA MET A 10 -0.52 -3.72 -11.10
C MET A 10 0.96 -3.38 -11.03
N PHE A 11 1.83 -4.36 -10.76
CA PHE A 11 3.27 -4.16 -10.71
C PHE A 11 3.81 -3.64 -12.06
N GLU A 12 3.45 -4.28 -13.16
CA GLU A 12 3.89 -3.87 -14.50
C GLU A 12 3.31 -2.49 -14.90
N ALA A 13 2.05 -2.22 -14.57
CA ALA A 13 1.44 -0.91 -14.81
C ALA A 13 2.16 0.22 -14.04
N VAL A 14 2.46 0.00 -12.76
CA VAL A 14 3.22 0.98 -11.96
C VAL A 14 4.62 1.17 -12.51
N LYS A 15 5.33 0.07 -12.81
CA LYS A 15 6.68 0.09 -13.35
C LYS A 15 6.79 0.87 -14.66
N SER A 16 5.83 0.70 -15.57
CA SER A 16 5.84 1.37 -16.88
C SER A 16 5.56 2.87 -16.82
N HIS A 17 4.94 3.36 -15.73
CA HIS A 17 4.55 4.77 -15.60
C HIS A 17 5.32 5.52 -14.50
N MET A 18 6.16 4.83 -13.71
CA MET A 18 6.83 5.46 -12.59
C MET A 18 7.80 6.58 -13.02
N GLU A 19 8.46 6.44 -14.18
CA GLU A 19 9.43 7.44 -14.64
C GLU A 19 8.78 8.78 -15.02
N GLU A 20 7.52 8.75 -15.44
CA GLU A 20 6.74 9.94 -15.83
C GLU A 20 6.05 10.62 -14.65
N SER A 21 6.05 9.98 -13.48
CA SER A 21 5.34 10.44 -12.29
C SER A 21 6.27 11.19 -11.36
N ASP A 22 5.87 12.34 -10.84
CA ASP A 22 6.60 13.07 -9.81
C ASP A 22 6.25 12.58 -8.40
N ILE A 23 4.99 12.18 -8.20
CA ILE A 23 4.49 11.65 -6.93
C ILE A 23 3.84 10.30 -7.18
N ILE A 24 4.21 9.30 -6.40
CA ILE A 24 3.61 7.95 -6.47
C ILE A 24 2.99 7.60 -5.12
N ILE A 25 1.67 7.42 -5.11
CA ILE A 25 0.90 7.10 -3.90
C ILE A 25 0.34 5.68 -4.03
N LYS A 26 0.83 4.76 -3.20
CA LYS A 26 0.37 3.37 -3.18
C LYS A 26 -0.59 3.15 -2.01
N THR A 27 -1.89 3.14 -2.30
CA THR A 27 -2.95 2.91 -1.29
C THR A 27 -3.45 1.46 -1.26
N ALA A 28 -3.33 0.73 -2.37
CA ALA A 28 -3.90 -0.60 -2.52
C ALA A 28 -3.27 -1.63 -1.57
N ALA A 29 -4.10 -2.44 -0.93
CA ALA A 29 -3.68 -3.61 -0.16
C ALA A 29 -3.44 -4.80 -1.10
N VAL A 30 -2.23 -4.90 -1.64
CA VAL A 30 -1.83 -6.02 -2.52
C VAL A 30 -1.36 -7.18 -1.65
N GLY A 31 -1.90 -8.38 -1.89
CA GLY A 31 -1.50 -9.58 -1.15
C GLY A 31 -0.03 -9.95 -1.38
N ASP A 32 0.63 -10.46 -0.33
CA ASP A 32 2.04 -10.86 -0.40
C ASP A 32 2.28 -12.12 -1.25
N PHE A 33 1.25 -12.96 -1.39
CA PHE A 33 1.33 -14.22 -2.11
C PHE A 33 0.19 -14.37 -3.12
N ARG A 34 0.45 -15.12 -4.17
CA ARG A 34 -0.52 -15.54 -5.16
C ARG A 34 -0.39 -17.04 -5.44
N PRO A 35 -1.43 -17.72 -5.95
CA PRO A 35 -1.29 -19.06 -6.49
C PRO A 35 -0.21 -19.10 -7.59
N GLU A 36 0.64 -20.11 -7.55
CA GLU A 36 1.70 -20.30 -8.56
C GLU A 36 1.12 -20.54 -9.96
N THR A 37 0.02 -21.28 -10.00
CA THR A 37 -0.72 -21.57 -11.23
C THR A 37 -2.17 -21.20 -11.10
N GLN A 38 -2.75 -20.68 -12.17
CA GLN A 38 -4.18 -20.41 -12.27
C GLN A 38 -4.81 -21.41 -13.25
N ALA A 39 -5.80 -22.18 -12.78
CA ALA A 39 -6.54 -23.09 -13.66
C ALA A 39 -7.34 -22.28 -14.69
N GLN A 40 -7.26 -22.68 -15.94
CA GLN A 40 -8.03 -22.06 -17.05
C GLN A 40 -9.49 -22.48 -16.97
N ASP A 41 -9.74 -23.71 -16.52
CA ASP A 41 -11.05 -24.32 -16.42
C ASP A 41 -11.41 -24.64 -14.98
N LYS A 42 -12.69 -24.97 -14.76
CA LYS A 42 -13.22 -25.41 -13.46
C LYS A 42 -12.45 -26.65 -12.97
N ILE A 43 -11.83 -26.53 -11.80
CA ILE A 43 -11.18 -27.66 -11.13
C ILE A 43 -12.24 -28.69 -10.76
N LYS A 44 -12.09 -29.92 -11.31
CA LYS A 44 -12.98 -31.04 -11.02
C LYS A 44 -12.63 -31.64 -9.65
N LYS A 45 -13.67 -32.09 -8.94
CA LYS A 45 -13.49 -32.85 -7.69
C LYS A 45 -12.73 -34.15 -7.98
N THR A 46 -11.64 -34.40 -7.26
CA THR A 46 -10.82 -35.62 -7.40
C THR A 46 -11.23 -36.72 -6.44
N GLY A 47 -12.22 -36.48 -5.55
CA GLY A 47 -12.61 -37.42 -4.50
C GLY A 47 -11.77 -37.32 -3.23
N GLU A 48 -10.78 -36.45 -3.22
CA GLU A 48 -9.98 -36.15 -2.03
C GLU A 48 -10.64 -35.05 -1.20
N ASP A 49 -10.56 -35.17 0.13
CA ASP A 49 -11.12 -34.17 1.06
C ASP A 49 -10.20 -32.96 1.23
N VAL A 50 -8.97 -33.01 0.68
CA VAL A 50 -7.95 -31.95 0.84
C VAL A 50 -7.42 -31.55 -0.53
N MET A 51 -7.30 -30.24 -0.74
CA MET A 51 -6.62 -29.67 -1.91
C MET A 51 -5.46 -28.80 -1.44
N THR A 52 -4.27 -29.02 -2.00
CA THR A 52 -3.09 -28.20 -1.74
C THR A 52 -2.93 -27.16 -2.83
N VAL A 53 -2.79 -25.90 -2.43
CA VAL A 53 -2.49 -24.78 -3.33
C VAL A 53 -1.09 -24.26 -3.04
N ARG A 54 -0.19 -24.36 -4.02
CA ARG A 54 1.14 -23.75 -3.91
C ARG A 54 1.06 -22.26 -4.14
N LEU A 55 1.57 -21.50 -3.17
CA LEU A 55 1.62 -20.04 -3.24
C LEU A 55 3.06 -19.57 -3.51
N VAL A 56 3.18 -18.55 -4.35
CA VAL A 56 4.44 -17.86 -4.64
C VAL A 56 4.33 -16.39 -4.29
N LYS A 57 5.45 -15.78 -3.93
CA LYS A 57 5.50 -14.38 -3.50
C LYS A 57 5.18 -13.43 -4.64
N ASN A 58 4.36 -12.41 -4.36
CA ASN A 58 4.17 -11.27 -5.25
C ASN A 58 5.36 -10.31 -5.18
N PRO A 59 5.66 -9.55 -6.24
CA PRO A 59 6.59 -8.44 -6.14
C PRO A 59 6.04 -7.39 -5.17
N ASP A 60 6.90 -6.84 -4.34
CA ASP A 60 6.54 -5.74 -3.46
C ASP A 60 6.64 -4.42 -4.23
N ILE A 61 5.48 -3.89 -4.62
CA ILE A 61 5.38 -2.71 -5.48
C ILE A 61 6.00 -1.48 -4.78
N LEU A 62 5.69 -1.26 -3.50
CA LEU A 62 6.20 -0.11 -2.77
C LEU A 62 7.73 -0.18 -2.61
N GLN A 63 8.25 -1.37 -2.30
CA GLN A 63 9.69 -1.62 -2.23
C GLN A 63 10.38 -1.36 -3.56
N TYR A 64 9.77 -1.84 -4.65
CA TYR A 64 10.31 -1.65 -5.99
C TYR A 64 10.39 -0.15 -6.34
N VAL A 65 9.27 0.57 -6.18
CA VAL A 65 9.18 2.00 -6.49
C VAL A 65 10.18 2.80 -5.65
N GLY A 66 10.19 2.60 -4.33
CA GLY A 66 11.11 3.34 -3.45
C GLY A 66 12.58 3.09 -3.73
N SER A 67 12.93 1.84 -4.16
CA SER A 67 14.32 1.50 -4.50
C SER A 67 14.77 1.99 -5.88
N HIS A 68 13.83 2.36 -6.77
CA HIS A 68 14.12 2.78 -8.14
C HIS A 68 13.65 4.20 -8.43
N LYS A 69 13.20 4.95 -7.42
CA LYS A 69 12.77 6.33 -7.62
C LYS A 69 13.92 7.21 -8.08
N ARG A 70 13.62 8.14 -8.97
CA ARG A 70 14.57 9.14 -9.43
C ARG A 70 14.71 10.29 -8.41
N PRO A 71 15.82 11.07 -8.44
CA PRO A 71 15.94 12.28 -7.63
C PRO A 71 14.73 13.22 -7.84
N GLY A 72 14.17 13.72 -6.74
CA GLY A 72 12.98 14.59 -6.74
C GLY A 72 11.65 13.89 -6.90
N GLN A 73 11.63 12.56 -7.02
CA GLN A 73 10.40 11.78 -7.03
C GLN A 73 9.99 11.40 -5.60
N VAL A 74 8.73 11.64 -5.26
CA VAL A 74 8.18 11.40 -3.92
C VAL A 74 7.32 10.13 -3.91
N VAL A 75 7.57 9.25 -2.93
CA VAL A 75 6.88 7.96 -2.79
C VAL A 75 6.16 7.88 -1.46
N CYS A 76 4.85 7.69 -1.53
CA CYS A 76 3.98 7.52 -0.36
C CYS A 76 3.37 6.13 -0.34
N GLY A 77 3.45 5.46 0.81
CA GLY A 77 2.78 4.20 1.06
C GLY A 77 1.75 4.30 2.19
N PHE A 78 0.91 3.28 2.30
CA PHE A 78 -0.05 3.16 3.39
C PHE A 78 0.30 1.95 4.27
N SER A 79 0.05 2.08 5.56
CA SER A 79 0.08 0.96 6.51
C SER A 79 -1.18 0.94 7.36
N MET A 80 -1.55 -0.26 7.77
CA MET A 80 -2.61 -0.49 8.75
C MET A 80 -2.03 -1.32 9.87
N GLU A 81 -2.06 -0.79 11.09
CA GLU A 81 -1.45 -1.42 12.25
C GLU A 81 -2.47 -1.45 13.39
N THR A 82 -2.44 -2.52 14.15
CA THR A 82 -3.25 -2.69 15.37
C THR A 82 -2.46 -2.40 16.64
N ARG A 83 -1.12 -2.47 16.56
CA ARG A 83 -0.19 -2.23 17.68
C ARG A 83 1.07 -1.58 17.15
N ASP A 84 1.72 -0.80 18.02
CA ASP A 84 3.03 -0.18 17.73
C ASP A 84 3.08 0.55 16.37
N LEU A 85 1.98 1.28 16.07
CA LEU A 85 1.72 1.92 14.77
C LEU A 85 2.92 2.74 14.29
N ILE A 86 3.49 3.59 15.15
CA ILE A 86 4.61 4.47 14.77
C ILE A 86 5.86 3.65 14.50
N GLU A 87 6.18 2.68 15.38
CA GLU A 87 7.39 1.86 15.23
C GLU A 87 7.34 1.00 13.96
N ASN A 88 6.22 0.29 13.75
CA ASN A 88 6.05 -0.60 12.59
C ASN A 88 6.00 0.19 11.28
N SER A 89 5.27 1.30 11.24
CA SER A 89 5.20 2.16 10.06
C SER A 89 6.54 2.86 9.78
N GLY A 90 7.31 3.22 10.81
CA GLY A 90 8.66 3.74 10.68
C GLY A 90 9.65 2.71 10.13
N LYS A 91 9.55 1.44 10.55
CA LYS A 91 10.31 0.34 9.93
C LYS A 91 9.95 0.19 8.45
N LYS A 92 8.66 0.27 8.13
CA LYS A 92 8.16 0.19 6.75
C LYS A 92 8.66 1.35 5.89
N LEU A 93 8.62 2.58 6.40
CA LEU A 93 9.15 3.77 5.73
C LEU A 93 10.59 3.52 5.25
N ARG A 94 11.48 3.15 6.19
CA ARG A 94 12.89 2.89 5.89
C ARG A 94 13.10 1.69 4.98
N ALA A 95 12.46 0.55 5.29
CA ALA A 95 12.61 -0.68 4.51
C ALA A 95 12.12 -0.54 3.08
N LYS A 96 11.11 0.30 2.81
CA LYS A 96 10.55 0.53 1.49
C LYS A 96 11.15 1.74 0.76
N HIS A 97 12.05 2.48 1.40
CA HIS A 97 12.61 3.74 0.87
C HIS A 97 11.53 4.74 0.45
N ALA A 98 10.41 4.74 1.18
CA ALA A 98 9.33 5.69 0.97
C ALA A 98 9.66 7.02 1.65
N ASP A 99 9.13 8.12 1.13
CA ASP A 99 9.30 9.46 1.72
C ASP A 99 8.24 9.73 2.78
N MET A 100 7.06 9.11 2.62
CA MET A 100 5.99 9.17 3.60
C MET A 100 5.24 7.85 3.71
N ILE A 101 4.82 7.50 4.94
CA ILE A 101 3.85 6.44 5.21
C ILE A 101 2.64 7.05 5.90
N VAL A 102 1.45 6.82 5.34
CA VAL A 102 0.17 7.12 5.97
C VAL A 102 -0.24 5.91 6.79
N ALA A 103 -0.14 6.00 8.10
CA ALA A 103 -0.46 4.93 9.02
C ALA A 103 -1.88 5.08 9.55
N ASN A 104 -2.76 4.13 9.21
CA ASN A 104 -4.14 4.08 9.69
C ASN A 104 -4.21 3.26 10.96
N SER A 105 -4.84 3.80 12.01
CA SER A 105 -5.20 3.05 13.21
C SER A 105 -6.44 2.22 12.93
N LEU A 106 -6.39 0.93 13.25
CA LEU A 106 -7.57 0.04 13.18
C LEU A 106 -8.32 -0.04 14.51
N THR A 107 -7.80 0.61 15.56
CA THR A 107 -8.37 0.56 16.91
C THR A 107 -9.25 1.76 17.22
N GLU A 108 -9.18 2.82 16.43
CA GLU A 108 -9.96 4.04 16.65
C GLU A 108 -11.41 3.88 16.14
N GLN A 109 -12.36 4.17 17.00
CA GLN A 109 -13.78 4.16 16.64
C GLN A 109 -14.08 5.27 15.61
N GLY A 110 -14.72 4.92 14.50
CA GLY A 110 -14.99 5.83 13.38
C GLY A 110 -13.86 5.97 12.37
N ALA A 111 -12.79 5.15 12.50
CA ALA A 111 -11.72 5.05 11.50
C ALA A 111 -11.71 3.67 10.84
N GLY A 112 -11.28 3.60 9.59
CA GLY A 112 -11.03 2.34 8.90
C GLY A 112 -12.01 2.02 7.76
N PHE A 113 -12.34 0.73 7.62
CA PHE A 113 -13.19 0.25 6.51
C PHE A 113 -14.68 0.57 6.73
N GLY A 114 -15.38 0.88 5.64
CA GLY A 114 -16.83 1.04 5.63
C GLY A 114 -17.37 2.33 6.27
N VAL A 115 -16.49 3.27 6.62
CA VAL A 115 -16.83 4.61 7.14
C VAL A 115 -16.20 5.68 6.26
N ASP A 116 -16.78 6.89 6.25
CA ASP A 116 -16.30 8.01 5.44
C ASP A 116 -15.21 8.84 6.16
N THR A 117 -14.96 8.54 7.44
CA THR A 117 -13.93 9.20 8.25
C THR A 117 -12.71 8.32 8.47
N ASN A 118 -11.60 8.95 8.84
CA ASN A 118 -10.37 8.26 9.19
C ASN A 118 -9.56 9.04 10.23
N VAL A 119 -8.72 8.31 10.97
CA VAL A 119 -7.65 8.83 11.82
C VAL A 119 -6.33 8.28 11.31
N ALA A 120 -5.45 9.15 10.89
CA ALA A 120 -4.18 8.76 10.31
C ALA A 120 -3.01 9.46 11.00
N THR A 121 -1.86 8.80 10.98
CA THR A 121 -0.57 9.39 11.34
C THR A 121 0.30 9.44 10.09
N LEU A 122 0.81 10.60 9.73
CA LEU A 122 1.78 10.77 8.66
C LEU A 122 3.19 10.58 9.23
N LEU A 123 3.95 9.66 8.66
CA LEU A 123 5.33 9.38 9.06
C LEU A 123 6.27 9.75 7.92
N THR A 124 7.29 10.54 8.22
CA THR A 124 8.41 10.90 7.34
C THR A 124 9.72 10.63 8.08
N GLU A 125 10.86 10.88 7.44
CA GLU A 125 12.16 10.86 8.14
C GLU A 125 12.28 11.92 9.24
N GLN A 126 11.52 13.02 9.15
CA GLN A 126 11.52 14.10 10.15
C GLN A 126 10.69 13.77 11.39
N GLY A 127 9.82 12.78 11.33
CA GLY A 127 9.00 12.36 12.47
C GLY A 127 7.60 11.89 12.10
N ALA A 128 6.72 11.90 13.10
CA ALA A 128 5.34 11.46 13.00
C ALA A 128 4.38 12.63 13.35
N GLU A 129 3.42 12.89 12.48
CA GLU A 129 2.33 13.86 12.67
C GLU A 129 1.01 13.10 12.79
N GLN A 130 0.40 13.12 13.97
CA GLN A 130 -0.93 12.56 14.16
C GLN A 130 -1.97 13.57 13.73
N LEU A 131 -2.85 13.19 12.82
CA LEU A 131 -3.95 14.01 12.35
C LEU A 131 -5.21 13.76 13.18
N PRO A 132 -6.07 14.78 13.36
CA PRO A 132 -7.37 14.59 13.96
C PRO A 132 -8.26 13.73 13.05
N MET A 133 -9.37 13.21 13.60
CA MET A 133 -10.39 12.56 12.79
C MET A 133 -10.94 13.53 11.75
N MET A 134 -10.97 13.13 10.50
CA MET A 134 -11.47 13.93 9.39
C MET A 134 -12.10 13.04 8.32
N SER A 135 -12.75 13.63 7.33
CA SER A 135 -13.24 12.91 6.18
C SER A 135 -12.08 12.32 5.36
N LYS A 136 -12.33 11.28 4.59
CA LYS A 136 -11.31 10.71 3.68
C LYS A 136 -10.92 11.68 2.58
N GLU A 137 -11.81 12.57 2.18
CA GLU A 137 -11.55 13.64 1.21
C GLU A 137 -10.58 14.67 1.80
N ASP A 138 -10.89 15.21 3.00
CA ASP A 138 -10.00 16.17 3.70
C ASP A 138 -8.62 15.53 3.96
N LEU A 139 -8.60 14.23 4.35
CA LEU A 139 -7.36 13.50 4.57
C LEU A 139 -6.53 13.39 3.28
N ALA A 140 -7.17 13.17 2.13
CA ALA A 140 -6.48 13.12 0.85
C ALA A 140 -5.83 14.47 0.51
N ASP A 141 -6.52 15.58 0.74
CA ASP A 141 -5.98 16.94 0.54
C ASP A 141 -4.78 17.20 1.45
N VAL A 142 -4.88 16.86 2.74
CA VAL A 142 -3.75 16.97 3.68
C VAL A 142 -2.56 16.13 3.27
N ILE A 143 -2.79 14.90 2.79
CA ILE A 143 -1.71 14.02 2.29
C ILE A 143 -1.03 14.67 1.09
N LEU A 144 -1.79 15.18 0.12
CA LEU A 144 -1.23 15.83 -1.07
C LEU A 144 -0.43 17.08 -0.71
N ASP A 145 -0.93 17.93 0.18
CA ASP A 145 -0.21 19.12 0.66
C ASP A 145 1.14 18.75 1.30
N ARG A 146 1.16 17.69 2.11
CA ARG A 146 2.40 17.22 2.74
C ARG A 146 3.39 16.65 1.72
N LEU A 147 2.90 15.88 0.73
CA LEU A 147 3.76 15.32 -0.33
C LEU A 147 4.37 16.41 -1.21
N LEU A 148 3.63 17.49 -1.48
CA LEU A 148 4.13 18.63 -2.25
C LEU A 148 5.18 19.46 -1.49
N SER A 149 5.29 19.28 -0.18
CA SER A 149 6.27 19.97 0.68
C SER A 149 7.55 19.18 0.95
N LEU A 150 7.62 17.92 0.51
CA LEU A 150 8.80 17.05 0.60
C LEU A 150 9.74 17.23 -0.58
#